data_263dda9262ae315814f2e5f54ae26d9e
#
_entry.id   263dda9262ae315814f2e5f54ae26d9e
#
_cell.length_a   1.000
_cell.length_b   1.000
_cell.length_c   1.000
_cell.angle_alpha   90.00
_cell.angle_beta   90.00
_cell.angle_gamma   90.00
#
_symmetry.space_group_name_H-M   'P 1'
#
loop_
_entity.id
_entity.type
_entity.pdbx_description
1 polymer ?
#
loop_
_entity_poly.entity_id
_entity_poly.type
_entity_poly.pdbx_seq_one_letter_code
_entity_poly.pdbx_strand_id
1 'polypeptide(L)'
;MDANKYPWEGDLPLAERGCFYANFKPMEGNYVKDGNLITSKVATYEPNDFGLYDMAGNVSEWTSTAYTESVGKLTSDLNPEYRYNAAKEDPYKMTRKIVRGGSWKDVARDIRADVRMWEYANEQRSYIGFRCVRTQIGFAKGKK
;
A
#
# COMPACT_ATOMS: atom_id res chain seq x y z
N MET A 1 3.23 -17.02 13.70
CA MET A 1 2.10 -16.09 13.51
C MET A 1 1.98 -15.86 12.03
N ASP A 2 0.92 -16.35 11.41
CA ASP A 2 0.64 -15.99 10.03
C ASP A 2 0.29 -14.50 10.02
N ALA A 3 1.13 -13.71 9.37
CA ALA A 3 0.84 -12.29 9.20
C ALA A 3 -0.42 -12.16 8.34
N ASN A 4 -1.39 -11.37 8.79
CA ASN A 4 -2.58 -11.07 8.01
C ASN A 4 -2.16 -10.55 6.63
N LYS A 5 -2.73 -11.14 5.59
CA LYS A 5 -2.44 -10.74 4.21
C LYS A 5 -2.96 -9.33 3.89
N TYR A 6 -4.00 -8.90 4.62
CA TYR A 6 -4.65 -7.61 4.46
C TYR A 6 -4.63 -6.80 5.78
N PRO A 7 -4.91 -5.49 5.74
CA PRO A 7 -4.98 -4.66 6.94
C PRO A 7 -6.17 -4.96 7.88
N TRP A 8 -7.00 -5.94 7.56
CA TRP A 8 -8.15 -6.41 8.33
C TRP A 8 -7.99 -7.90 8.66
N GLU A 9 -8.86 -8.43 9.51
CA GLU A 9 -8.89 -9.86 9.81
C GLU A 9 -9.41 -10.68 8.62
N GLY A 10 -8.76 -11.82 8.38
CA GLY A 10 -9.12 -12.76 7.30
C GLY A 10 -8.32 -12.59 6.02
N ASP A 11 -8.52 -13.55 5.13
CA ASP A 11 -7.74 -13.73 3.89
C ASP A 11 -8.45 -13.20 2.63
N LEU A 12 -9.64 -12.63 2.79
CA LEU A 12 -10.45 -12.17 1.67
C LEU A 12 -10.73 -10.66 1.77
N PRO A 13 -10.78 -9.95 0.65
CA PRO A 13 -11.14 -8.54 0.62
C PRO A 13 -12.67 -8.31 0.70
N LEU A 14 -13.44 -9.35 0.96
CA LEU A 14 -14.90 -9.36 0.95
C LEU A 14 -15.42 -9.85 2.31
N ALA A 15 -16.28 -9.06 2.95
CA ALA A 15 -17.00 -9.45 4.15
C ALA A 15 -18.03 -10.54 3.88
N GLU A 16 -18.46 -11.29 4.90
CA GLU A 16 -19.50 -12.32 4.83
C GLU A 16 -20.83 -11.82 4.23
N ARG A 17 -21.14 -10.52 4.39
CA ARG A 17 -22.33 -9.87 3.84
C ARG A 17 -22.20 -9.40 2.39
N GLY A 18 -21.08 -9.72 1.71
CA GLY A 18 -20.83 -9.32 0.33
C GLY A 18 -20.35 -7.88 0.14
N CYS A 19 -19.99 -7.16 1.22
CA CYS A 19 -19.37 -5.84 1.15
C CYS A 19 -17.86 -5.96 1.04
N PHE A 20 -17.23 -5.13 0.22
CA PHE A 20 -15.77 -5.07 0.14
C PHE A 20 -15.19 -4.26 1.30
N TYR A 21 -13.97 -4.57 1.70
CA TYR A 21 -13.19 -3.85 2.73
C TYR A 21 -12.31 -2.74 2.17
N ALA A 22 -12.19 -2.66 0.83
CA ALA A 22 -11.33 -1.69 0.16
C ALA A 22 -11.85 -1.40 -1.24
N ASN A 23 -11.40 -0.28 -1.81
CA ASN A 23 -11.61 0.09 -3.21
C ASN A 23 -10.49 -0.52 -4.06
N PHE A 24 -10.81 -1.53 -4.86
CA PHE A 24 -9.88 -2.22 -5.76
C PHE A 24 -10.66 -2.79 -6.96
N LYS A 25 -9.97 -3.37 -7.95
CA LYS A 25 -10.60 -3.98 -9.12
C LYS A 25 -11.06 -5.41 -8.83
N PRO A 26 -12.38 -5.66 -8.66
CA PRO A 26 -12.89 -7.02 -8.51
C PRO A 26 -12.73 -7.82 -9.80
N MET A 27 -12.34 -9.08 -9.70
CA MET A 27 -12.08 -9.96 -10.87
C MET A 27 -13.32 -10.46 -11.61
N GLU A 28 -14.54 -10.15 -11.16
CA GLU A 28 -15.77 -10.78 -11.62
C GLU A 28 -16.51 -10.02 -12.76
N GLY A 29 -15.81 -9.23 -13.56
CA GLY A 29 -16.42 -8.53 -14.70
C GLY A 29 -17.27 -7.30 -14.34
N ASN A 30 -17.65 -7.12 -13.09
CA ASN A 30 -18.27 -5.90 -12.58
C ASN A 30 -17.26 -5.08 -11.78
N TYR A 31 -16.61 -4.15 -12.47
CA TYR A 31 -15.55 -3.30 -11.91
C TYR A 31 -16.03 -2.22 -10.94
N VAL A 32 -17.35 -2.11 -10.74
CA VAL A 32 -17.99 -1.18 -9.79
C VAL A 32 -18.65 -1.92 -8.63
N LYS A 33 -18.36 -3.20 -8.47
CA LYS A 33 -19.01 -4.02 -7.43
C LYS A 33 -18.65 -3.58 -6.01
N ASP A 34 -17.47 -2.96 -5.84
CA ASP A 34 -17.02 -2.31 -4.61
C ASP A 34 -17.64 -0.91 -4.39
N GLY A 35 -18.43 -0.43 -5.36
CA GLY A 35 -19.12 0.87 -5.31
C GLY A 35 -18.39 2.01 -6.02
N ASN A 36 -17.18 1.79 -6.53
CA ASN A 36 -16.37 2.84 -7.13
C ASN A 36 -15.69 2.36 -8.43
N LEU A 37 -15.70 3.20 -9.47
CA LEU A 37 -15.00 2.94 -10.73
C LEU A 37 -13.54 3.41 -10.71
N ILE A 38 -13.28 4.44 -9.91
CA ILE A 38 -11.99 5.10 -9.71
C ILE A 38 -11.77 5.30 -8.21
N THR A 39 -11.08 6.33 -7.79
CA THR A 39 -10.85 6.65 -6.38
C THR A 39 -12.16 6.86 -5.61
N SER A 40 -12.24 6.36 -4.40
CA SER A 40 -13.30 6.62 -3.44
C SER A 40 -12.94 7.80 -2.53
N LYS A 41 -13.95 8.34 -1.83
CA LYS A 41 -13.70 9.29 -0.74
C LYS A 41 -12.88 8.61 0.35
N VAL A 42 -11.91 9.35 0.91
CA VAL A 42 -11.11 8.88 2.05
C VAL A 42 -12.01 8.48 3.21
N ALA A 43 -11.65 7.40 3.92
CA ALA A 43 -12.42 6.85 5.04
C ALA A 43 -13.83 6.38 4.66
N THR A 44 -14.00 5.86 3.44
CA THR A 44 -15.24 5.19 3.01
C THR A 44 -15.36 3.80 3.63
N TYR A 45 -14.25 3.13 3.83
CA TYR A 45 -14.16 1.79 4.41
C TYR A 45 -13.69 1.85 5.87
N GLU A 46 -13.88 0.76 6.60
CA GLU A 46 -13.50 0.68 8.01
C GLU A 46 -11.97 0.80 8.19
N PRO A 47 -11.51 1.41 9.28
CA PRO A 47 -10.09 1.50 9.59
C PRO A 47 -9.54 0.15 10.04
N ASN A 48 -8.22 -0.01 9.97
CA ASN A 48 -7.54 -1.15 10.59
C ASN A 48 -7.46 -1.00 12.12
N ASP A 49 -6.90 -2.00 12.81
CA ASP A 49 -6.76 -2.04 14.28
C ASP A 49 -5.97 -0.86 14.88
N PHE A 50 -5.19 -0.16 14.05
CA PHE A 50 -4.46 1.05 14.45
C PHE A 50 -5.25 2.34 14.18
N GLY A 51 -6.49 2.26 13.70
CA GLY A 51 -7.31 3.40 13.32
C GLY A 51 -6.90 4.08 12.02
N LEU A 52 -6.15 3.38 11.15
CA LEU A 52 -5.69 3.89 9.86
C LEU A 52 -6.64 3.45 8.74
N TYR A 53 -7.10 4.42 7.96
CA TYR A 53 -7.97 4.22 6.80
C TYR A 53 -7.19 4.01 5.50
N ASP A 54 -7.83 3.34 4.55
CA ASP A 54 -7.36 3.19 3.16
C ASP A 54 -5.92 2.63 3.06
N MET A 55 -5.56 1.69 3.96
CA MET A 55 -4.24 1.05 3.97
C MET A 55 -4.09 0.00 2.85
N ALA A 56 -5.19 -0.39 2.22
CA ALA A 56 -5.24 -1.25 1.05
C ALA A 56 -6.25 -0.68 0.06
N GLY A 57 -5.89 -0.65 -1.22
CA GLY A 57 -6.73 -0.12 -2.29
C GLY A 57 -6.80 1.42 -2.31
N ASN A 58 -7.78 1.95 -3.00
CA ASN A 58 -7.98 3.36 -3.31
C ASN A 58 -6.84 3.92 -4.17
N VAL A 59 -5.74 4.38 -3.59
CA VAL A 59 -4.52 4.75 -4.32
C VAL A 59 -3.30 4.07 -3.70
N SER A 60 -2.37 3.61 -4.52
CA SER A 60 -1.06 3.17 -4.05
C SER A 60 -0.31 4.36 -3.46
N GLU A 61 0.52 4.14 -2.45
CA GLU A 61 1.21 5.21 -1.75
C GLU A 61 2.72 5.13 -1.92
N TRP A 62 3.32 6.27 -2.24
CA TRP A 62 4.77 6.42 -2.29
C TRP A 62 5.41 6.14 -0.94
N THR A 63 6.53 5.42 -0.96
CA THR A 63 7.40 5.26 0.20
C THR A 63 8.75 5.93 -0.02
N SER A 64 9.51 6.17 1.07
CA SER A 64 10.88 6.66 0.99
C SER A 64 11.87 5.61 0.45
N THR A 65 11.46 4.36 0.39
CA THR A 65 12.30 3.22 0.02
C THR A 65 12.54 3.16 -1.49
N ALA A 66 13.80 3.13 -1.92
CA ALA A 66 14.16 2.89 -3.30
C ALA A 66 13.92 1.41 -3.68
N TYR A 67 13.53 1.18 -4.93
CA TYR A 67 13.40 -0.18 -5.44
C TYR A 67 14.74 -0.74 -5.87
N THR A 68 15.04 -1.95 -5.44
CA THR A 68 16.15 -2.76 -5.95
C THR A 68 15.74 -4.22 -6.08
N GLU A 69 16.18 -4.86 -7.13
CA GLU A 69 15.91 -6.28 -7.40
C GLU A 69 16.57 -7.22 -6.39
N SER A 70 17.56 -6.70 -5.65
CA SER A 70 18.41 -7.49 -4.75
C SER A 70 18.02 -7.37 -3.26
N VAL A 71 16.97 -6.63 -2.89
CA VAL A 71 16.62 -6.41 -1.47
C VAL A 71 16.44 -7.70 -0.68
N GLY A 72 15.83 -8.72 -1.27
CA GLY A 72 15.66 -10.01 -0.61
C GLY A 72 16.96 -10.78 -0.34
N LYS A 73 18.08 -10.37 -0.98
CA LYS A 73 19.40 -10.98 -0.79
C LYS A 73 20.31 -10.19 0.16
N LEU A 74 20.03 -8.91 0.36
CA LEU A 74 20.91 -7.99 1.09
C LEU A 74 20.47 -7.71 2.53
N THR A 75 19.28 -8.11 2.91
CA THR A 75 18.74 -7.77 4.22
C THR A 75 18.21 -9.00 4.94
N SER A 76 18.81 -9.31 6.07
CA SER A 76 18.28 -10.21 7.09
C SER A 76 17.23 -9.53 7.97
N ASP A 77 16.79 -8.32 7.64
CA ASP A 77 15.92 -7.51 8.47
C ASP A 77 14.45 -7.66 8.03
N LEU A 78 13.56 -7.70 9.02
CA LEU A 78 12.11 -7.77 8.84
C LEU A 78 11.54 -6.54 8.11
N ASN A 79 12.25 -5.41 8.12
CA ASN A 79 11.83 -4.16 7.48
C ASN A 79 12.99 -3.50 6.72
N PRO A 80 13.45 -4.09 5.61
CA PRO A 80 14.55 -3.52 4.86
C PRO A 80 14.16 -2.16 4.27
N GLU A 81 14.75 -1.10 4.80
CA GLU A 81 14.61 0.25 4.26
C GLU A 81 15.87 0.62 3.51
N TYR A 82 15.77 0.74 2.20
CA TYR A 82 16.84 1.24 1.35
C TYR A 82 16.50 2.65 0.88
N ARG A 83 17.10 3.66 1.52
CA ARG A 83 16.92 5.07 1.14
C ARG A 83 17.99 5.44 0.13
N TYR A 84 17.57 5.60 -1.10
CA TYR A 84 18.42 6.10 -2.18
C TYR A 84 17.63 7.10 -3.03
N ASN A 85 18.24 8.27 -3.27
CA ASN A 85 17.71 9.24 -4.21
C ASN A 85 18.69 9.33 -5.38
N ALA A 86 18.22 8.91 -6.55
CA ALA A 86 19.04 8.89 -7.75
C ALA A 86 19.55 10.30 -8.10
N ALA A 87 20.84 10.43 -8.35
CA ALA A 87 21.45 11.63 -8.90
C ALA A 87 21.13 11.76 -10.39
N LYS A 88 21.38 12.91 -10.97
CA LYS A 88 21.08 13.20 -12.38
C LYS A 88 21.87 12.30 -13.35
N GLU A 89 23.05 11.88 -12.92
CA GLU A 89 24.00 11.06 -13.67
C GLU A 89 23.69 9.54 -13.56
N ASP A 90 22.83 9.17 -12.63
CA ASP A 90 22.49 7.78 -12.42
C ASP A 90 21.60 7.23 -13.55
N PRO A 91 21.72 5.93 -13.83
CA PRO A 91 20.79 5.27 -14.77
C PRO A 91 19.33 5.48 -14.35
N TYR A 92 18.45 5.75 -15.31
CA TYR A 92 17.02 6.03 -15.05
C TYR A 92 16.33 4.98 -14.16
N LYS A 93 16.69 3.71 -14.28
CA LYS A 93 16.18 2.63 -13.41
C LYS A 93 16.43 2.85 -11.91
N MET A 94 17.39 3.69 -11.54
CA MET A 94 17.70 4.02 -10.14
C MET A 94 16.69 5.00 -9.52
N THR A 95 15.87 5.65 -10.34
CA THR A 95 14.80 6.54 -9.86
C THR A 95 13.57 5.80 -9.35
N ARG A 96 13.53 4.45 -9.46
CA ARG A 96 12.39 3.65 -9.00
C ARG A 96 12.24 3.71 -7.48
N LYS A 97 11.00 3.96 -7.03
CA LYS A 97 10.62 3.96 -5.62
C LYS A 97 9.56 2.88 -5.37
N ILE A 98 9.55 2.34 -4.17
CA ILE A 98 8.50 1.41 -3.75
C ILE A 98 7.19 2.18 -3.56
N VAL A 99 6.10 1.61 -4.08
CA VAL A 99 4.73 1.98 -3.79
C VAL A 99 4.02 0.84 -3.09
N ARG A 100 3.09 1.16 -2.20
CA ARG A 100 2.44 0.20 -1.30
C ARG A 100 0.93 0.39 -1.29
N GLY A 101 0.22 -0.63 -0.79
CA GLY A 101 -1.22 -0.60 -0.57
C GLY A 101 -2.06 -1.02 -1.78
N GLY A 102 -1.51 -0.90 -2.99
CA GLY A 102 -2.30 -1.08 -4.22
C GLY A 102 -3.37 -0.01 -4.42
N SER A 103 -4.11 -0.07 -5.50
CA SER A 103 -5.04 0.98 -5.90
C SER A 103 -6.35 0.44 -6.46
N TRP A 104 -7.28 1.34 -6.77
CA TRP A 104 -8.59 1.04 -7.38
C TRP A 104 -8.49 0.23 -8.68
N LYS A 105 -7.38 0.29 -9.41
CA LYS A 105 -7.17 -0.46 -10.65
C LYS A 105 -6.55 -1.84 -10.44
N ASP A 106 -6.03 -2.11 -9.25
CA ASP A 106 -5.28 -3.33 -8.94
C ASP A 106 -6.20 -4.42 -8.41
N VAL A 107 -5.85 -5.68 -8.63
CA VAL A 107 -6.65 -6.82 -8.18
C VAL A 107 -6.38 -7.15 -6.71
N ALA A 108 -7.24 -7.95 -6.10
CA ALA A 108 -7.16 -8.33 -4.68
C ALA A 108 -5.77 -8.80 -4.23
N ARG A 109 -5.06 -9.58 -5.06
CA ARG A 109 -3.69 -10.02 -4.75
C ARG A 109 -2.74 -8.86 -4.55
N ASP A 110 -2.88 -7.79 -5.33
CA ASP A 110 -1.91 -6.70 -5.41
C ASP A 110 -2.14 -5.62 -4.33
N ILE A 111 -3.31 -5.62 -3.66
CA ILE A 111 -3.61 -4.76 -2.50
C ILE A 111 -3.21 -5.39 -1.16
N ARG A 112 -2.56 -6.55 -1.15
CA ARG A 112 -2.10 -7.23 0.07
C ARG A 112 -0.99 -6.45 0.77
N ALA A 113 -0.92 -6.59 2.09
CA ALA A 113 0.07 -5.91 2.92
C ALA A 113 1.53 -6.32 2.64
N ASP A 114 1.76 -7.52 2.10
CA ASP A 114 3.11 -8.03 1.77
C ASP A 114 3.57 -7.64 0.35
N VAL A 115 2.69 -7.18 -0.51
CA VAL A 115 3.01 -6.83 -1.89
C VAL A 115 3.80 -5.52 -1.96
N ARG A 116 4.88 -5.52 -2.71
CA ARG A 116 5.73 -4.37 -3.01
C ARG A 116 5.72 -4.15 -4.51
N MET A 117 5.15 -3.05 -4.93
CA MET A 117 5.23 -2.56 -6.30
C MET A 117 6.23 -1.42 -6.39
N TRP A 118 6.52 -0.96 -7.58
CA TRP A 118 7.40 0.19 -7.80
C TRP A 118 6.90 1.03 -8.98
N GLU A 119 7.28 2.30 -8.95
CA GLU A 119 7.12 3.21 -10.07
C GLU A 119 8.32 4.15 -10.13
N TYR A 120 8.56 4.77 -11.26
CA TYR A 120 9.59 5.79 -11.42
C TYR A 120 9.18 7.07 -10.69
N ALA A 121 10.07 7.61 -9.85
CA ALA A 121 9.77 8.77 -9.01
C ALA A 121 9.36 10.03 -9.79
N ASN A 122 9.75 10.12 -11.06
CA ASN A 122 9.44 11.25 -11.94
C ASN A 122 8.12 11.07 -12.72
N GLU A 123 7.45 9.92 -12.56
CA GLU A 123 6.21 9.63 -13.27
C GLU A 123 4.99 10.01 -12.43
N GLN A 124 4.01 10.61 -13.08
CA GLN A 124 2.73 10.94 -12.47
C GLN A 124 1.69 9.90 -12.85
N ARG A 125 1.00 9.35 -11.85
CA ARG A 125 -0.04 8.34 -12.02
C ARG A 125 -1.30 8.73 -11.24
N SER A 126 -2.47 8.62 -11.86
CA SER A 126 -3.76 8.92 -11.20
C SER A 126 -4.12 7.94 -10.09
N TYR A 127 -3.39 6.83 -9.99
CA TYR A 127 -3.61 5.76 -9.01
C TYR A 127 -2.51 5.70 -7.95
N ILE A 128 -1.61 6.69 -7.89
CA ILE A 128 -0.55 6.78 -6.88
C ILE A 128 -0.67 8.12 -6.15
N GLY A 129 -0.72 8.05 -4.84
CA GLY A 129 -0.73 9.19 -3.93
C GLY A 129 0.40 9.09 -2.91
N PHE A 130 0.26 9.79 -1.81
CA PHE A 130 1.18 9.73 -0.67
C PHE A 130 0.45 9.99 0.63
N ARG A 131 1.05 9.51 1.71
CA ARG A 131 0.60 9.81 3.07
C ARG A 131 1.79 10.29 3.90
N CYS A 132 1.59 11.39 4.64
CA CYS A 132 2.61 11.89 5.54
C CYS A 132 2.65 11.07 6.82
N VAL A 133 3.87 10.73 7.26
CA VAL A 133 4.12 10.09 8.56
C VAL A 133 5.13 10.91 9.34
N ARG A 134 5.05 10.86 10.67
CA ARG A 134 6.05 11.46 11.56
C ARG A 134 6.48 10.45 12.62
N THR A 135 7.73 10.53 13.02
CA THR A 135 8.21 9.76 14.18
C THR A 135 7.53 10.28 15.44
N GLN A 136 6.99 9.37 16.25
CA GLN A 136 6.47 9.73 17.56
C GLN A 136 7.66 10.05 18.49
N ILE A 137 7.73 11.29 18.94
CA ILE A 137 8.71 11.72 19.94
C ILE A 137 8.02 11.64 21.30
N GLY A 138 8.46 10.71 22.15
CA GLY A 138 7.92 10.53 23.51
C GLY A 138 7.35 9.13 23.76
N PHE A 139 7.30 8.74 25.02
CA PHE A 139 6.70 7.47 25.42
C PHE A 139 5.17 7.56 25.30
N ALA A 140 4.54 6.58 24.68
CA ALA A 140 3.10 6.43 24.76
C ALA A 140 2.75 6.25 26.26
N LYS A 141 1.96 7.17 26.83
CA LYS A 141 1.38 6.95 28.18
C LYS A 141 0.50 5.71 28.05
N GLY A 142 0.94 4.61 28.68
CA GLY A 142 0.13 3.41 28.75
C GLY A 142 -1.25 3.77 29.31
N LYS A 143 -2.30 3.38 28.61
CA LYS A 143 -3.64 3.40 29.16
C LYS A 143 -3.65 2.43 30.36
N LYS A 144 -3.95 2.96 31.56
CA LYS A 144 -4.28 2.15 32.73
C LYS A 144 -5.63 1.48 32.50
#